data_79114497c8b557048dc51694528683e5
#
_entry.id   79114497c8b557048dc51694528683e5
#
_cell.length_a   1.000
_cell.length_b   1.000
_cell.length_c   1.000
_cell.angle_alpha   90.00
_cell.angle_beta   90.00
_cell.angle_gamma   90.00
#
_symmetry.space_group_name_H-M   'P 1'
#
loop_
_entity.id
_entity.type
_entity.pdbx_description
1 polymer ?
#
loop_
_entity_poly.entity_id
_entity_poly.type
_entity_poly.pdbx_seq_one_letter_code
_entity_poly.pdbx_strand_id
1 'polypeptide(L)'
;MSFSLIQPLSQIPLAFVDTETTGASADFGHRVIELGIARFENGKLVAQYEQLIDPQRRISAGVTALTGISNAMVTGQPTFSDQLPAAMKLLEGAAIIGHNIRFDLSFLRKEFRRCKLDIVSALSSAPVLDTVRIARRRFGRGGNALQRLAPRLGITPTAAHRALADALTTAYVFEKMMEAAKGWNTCLCDAYMEQGGPMGLLPANPRESLLPLELEEALEQRCPVIMEYLDSRQNRTQRKIDPLHILRRKGELILVAHCHLRNDRRTFRLERIVRMTRYEEQSLREAASDEEVASETPVEMSKEVPFQTAPPEVPESTVVQPMLFPTTEQV
;
A
#
# COMPACT_ATOMS: atom_id res chain seq x y z
N MET A 1 27.81 -1.36 -1.63
CA MET A 1 27.95 -0.83 -3.01
C MET A 1 27.65 0.65 -2.97
N SER A 2 28.36 1.49 -3.70
CA SER A 2 28.04 2.92 -3.81
C SER A 2 27.26 3.12 -5.11
N PHE A 3 26.13 3.81 -5.05
CA PHE A 3 25.34 4.17 -6.23
C PHE A 3 25.89 5.44 -6.88
N SER A 4 26.11 5.42 -8.18
CA SER A 4 26.49 6.63 -8.92
C SER A 4 25.26 7.38 -9.39
N LEU A 5 25.24 8.70 -9.24
CA LEU A 5 24.12 9.54 -9.67
C LEU A 5 23.88 9.51 -11.19
N ILE A 6 24.93 9.26 -11.98
CA ILE A 6 24.85 9.18 -13.45
C ILE A 6 24.54 7.75 -13.94
N GLN A 7 24.42 6.78 -13.02
CA GLN A 7 24.12 5.40 -13.36
C GLN A 7 22.67 5.26 -13.83
N PRO A 8 22.43 4.62 -15.00
CA PRO A 8 21.07 4.34 -15.46
C PRO A 8 20.34 3.39 -14.52
N LEU A 9 19.01 3.56 -14.39
CA LEU A 9 18.17 2.69 -13.55
C LEU A 9 18.24 1.23 -14.00
N SER A 10 18.46 0.97 -15.30
CA SER A 10 18.68 -0.39 -15.81
C SER A 10 19.92 -1.09 -15.24
N GLN A 11 20.89 -0.35 -14.74
CA GLN A 11 22.11 -0.89 -14.14
C GLN A 11 22.06 -0.92 -12.60
N ILE A 12 20.95 -0.49 -12.01
CA ILE A 12 20.71 -0.48 -10.56
C ILE A 12 19.65 -1.54 -10.27
N PRO A 13 19.91 -2.51 -9.37
CA PRO A 13 18.82 -3.32 -8.85
C PRO A 13 17.76 -2.44 -8.17
N LEU A 14 16.50 -2.64 -8.50
CA LEU A 14 15.39 -1.89 -7.94
C LEU A 14 14.49 -2.83 -7.14
N ALA A 15 14.23 -2.50 -5.88
CA ALA A 15 13.29 -3.24 -5.04
C ALA A 15 12.03 -2.39 -4.82
N PHE A 16 10.93 -2.80 -5.42
CA PHE A 16 9.62 -2.21 -5.19
C PHE A 16 9.02 -2.86 -3.95
N VAL A 17 8.65 -2.05 -2.99
CA VAL A 17 8.23 -2.50 -1.66
C VAL A 17 6.88 -1.92 -1.32
N ASP A 18 6.03 -2.77 -0.76
CA ASP A 18 4.76 -2.41 -0.18
C ASP A 18 4.48 -3.23 1.07
N THR A 19 3.74 -2.68 2.03
CA THR A 19 3.42 -3.34 3.29
C THR A 19 1.95 -3.17 3.65
N GLU A 20 1.27 -4.28 3.98
CA GLU A 20 0.02 -4.22 4.71
C GLU A 20 0.28 -4.19 6.22
N THR A 21 -0.53 -3.43 6.94
CA THR A 21 -0.25 -3.14 8.35
C THR A 21 -1.49 -3.21 9.23
N THR A 22 -1.31 -3.35 10.55
CA THR A 22 -2.44 -3.36 11.51
C THR A 22 -3.06 -1.98 11.73
N GLY A 23 -2.60 -0.94 11.04
CA GLY A 23 -3.13 0.42 11.13
C GLY A 23 -2.19 1.49 10.59
N ALA A 24 -2.60 2.74 10.64
CA ALA A 24 -2.05 3.84 9.84
C ALA A 24 -0.70 4.41 10.33
N SER A 25 -0.14 3.99 11.47
CA SER A 25 1.12 4.55 11.96
C SER A 25 1.92 3.59 12.82
N ALA A 26 3.17 3.36 12.46
CA ALA A 26 4.12 2.58 13.23
C ALA A 26 4.43 3.16 14.62
N ASP A 27 4.27 4.48 14.80
CA ASP A 27 4.53 5.16 16.08
C ASP A 27 3.49 4.80 17.15
N PHE A 28 2.30 4.35 16.76
CA PHE A 28 1.26 3.86 17.67
C PHE A 28 1.35 2.34 17.92
N GLY A 29 2.49 1.75 17.59
CA GLY A 29 2.76 0.33 17.82
C GLY A 29 2.06 -0.58 16.80
N HIS A 30 1.55 -0.05 15.70
CA HIS A 30 1.07 -0.87 14.59
C HIS A 30 2.22 -1.65 13.96
N ARG A 31 1.91 -2.79 13.37
CA ARG A 31 2.85 -3.80 12.89
C ARG A 31 2.56 -4.15 11.44
N VAL A 32 3.57 -4.64 10.74
CA VAL A 32 3.42 -5.26 9.41
C VAL A 32 2.65 -6.57 9.55
N ILE A 33 1.71 -6.82 8.65
CA ILE A 33 0.94 -8.07 8.52
C ILE A 33 1.16 -8.78 7.19
N GLU A 34 1.65 -8.07 6.19
CA GLU A 34 2.11 -8.63 4.92
C GLU A 34 3.25 -7.77 4.37
N LEU A 35 4.25 -8.41 3.78
CA LEU A 35 5.36 -7.74 3.10
C LEU A 35 5.44 -8.24 1.68
N GLY A 36 5.37 -7.33 0.72
CA GLY A 36 5.57 -7.56 -0.70
C GLY A 36 6.84 -6.88 -1.20
N ILE A 37 7.68 -7.61 -1.92
CA ILE A 37 8.89 -7.07 -2.57
C ILE A 37 8.97 -7.62 -3.98
N ALA A 38 9.11 -6.74 -4.96
CA ALA A 38 9.38 -7.11 -6.35
C ALA A 38 10.75 -6.54 -6.74
N ARG A 39 11.72 -7.42 -7.05
CA ARG A 39 13.06 -7.02 -7.46
C ARG A 39 13.19 -7.03 -8.97
N PHE A 40 13.60 -5.90 -9.51
CA PHE A 40 13.86 -5.70 -10.94
C PHE A 40 15.34 -5.46 -11.18
N GLU A 41 15.86 -6.07 -12.24
CA GLU A 41 17.20 -5.82 -12.76
C GLU A 41 17.11 -5.67 -14.27
N ASN A 42 17.75 -4.66 -14.80
CA ASN A 42 17.70 -4.33 -16.23
C ASN A 42 16.25 -4.24 -16.78
N GLY A 43 15.34 -3.64 -16.00
CA GLY A 43 13.94 -3.48 -16.35
C GLY A 43 13.10 -4.75 -16.32
N LYS A 44 13.64 -5.87 -15.82
CA LYS A 44 12.94 -7.16 -15.75
C LYS A 44 12.75 -7.60 -14.31
N LEU A 45 11.59 -8.15 -14.00
CA LEU A 45 11.34 -8.81 -12.72
C LEU A 45 12.24 -10.06 -12.62
N VAL A 46 13.14 -10.08 -11.63
CA VAL A 46 14.09 -11.18 -11.41
C VAL A 46 13.79 -11.97 -10.15
N ALA A 47 13.13 -11.36 -9.16
CA ALA A 47 12.71 -12.05 -7.94
C ALA A 47 11.50 -11.33 -7.35
N GLN A 48 10.68 -12.10 -6.63
CA GLN A 48 9.55 -11.56 -5.88
C GLN A 48 9.42 -12.27 -4.54
N TYR A 49 8.85 -11.57 -3.57
CA TYR A 49 8.64 -12.05 -2.22
C TYR A 49 7.28 -11.57 -1.73
N GLU A 50 6.48 -12.49 -1.21
CA GLU A 50 5.20 -12.20 -0.56
C GLU A 50 5.10 -13.07 0.69
N GLN A 51 4.84 -12.45 1.83
CA GLN A 51 4.73 -13.17 3.08
C GLN A 51 3.73 -12.51 4.02
N LEU A 52 2.74 -13.29 4.48
CA LEU A 52 1.93 -12.94 5.63
C LEU A 52 2.78 -13.05 6.90
N ILE A 53 2.65 -12.08 7.80
CA ILE A 53 3.47 -11.96 8.99
C ILE A 53 2.56 -11.94 10.22
N ASP A 54 2.88 -12.76 11.23
CA ASP A 54 2.25 -12.65 12.54
C ASP A 54 2.68 -11.34 13.22
N PRO A 55 1.78 -10.35 13.34
CA PRO A 55 2.11 -9.08 13.96
C PRO A 55 2.23 -9.17 15.47
N GLN A 56 1.97 -10.32 16.09
CA GLN A 56 1.88 -10.54 17.54
C GLN A 56 0.91 -9.55 18.21
N ARG A 57 -0.10 -9.13 17.49
CA ARG A 57 -1.18 -8.27 17.96
C ARG A 57 -2.44 -8.45 17.12
N ARG A 58 -3.59 -8.10 17.71
CA ARG A 58 -4.87 -8.23 17.03
C ARG A 58 -4.99 -7.28 15.83
N ILE A 59 -5.46 -7.80 14.72
CA ILE A 59 -5.90 -7.04 13.54
C ILE A 59 -7.35 -6.61 13.79
N SER A 60 -7.64 -5.31 13.59
CA SER A 60 -8.99 -4.79 13.73
C SER A 60 -9.88 -5.24 12.56
N ALA A 61 -11.20 -5.34 12.80
CA ALA A 61 -12.15 -5.68 11.74
C ALA A 61 -12.07 -4.73 10.54
N GLY A 62 -11.68 -3.47 10.78
CA GLY A 62 -11.53 -2.51 9.72
C GLY A 62 -10.33 -2.76 8.82
N VAL A 63 -9.19 -3.10 9.39
CA VAL A 63 -8.02 -3.50 8.62
C VAL A 63 -8.33 -4.75 7.82
N THR A 64 -8.97 -5.77 8.44
CA THR A 64 -9.41 -6.97 7.73
C THR A 64 -10.33 -6.63 6.55
N ALA A 65 -11.26 -5.70 6.72
CA ALA A 65 -12.15 -5.30 5.62
C ALA A 65 -11.45 -4.54 4.49
N LEU A 66 -10.33 -3.85 4.80
CA LEU A 66 -9.52 -3.13 3.81
C LEU A 66 -8.60 -4.09 3.04
N THR A 67 -7.84 -4.91 3.77
CA THR A 67 -6.75 -5.73 3.21
C THR A 67 -7.19 -7.16 2.89
N GLY A 68 -8.36 -7.58 3.37
CA GLY A 68 -8.77 -8.99 3.36
C GLY A 68 -8.01 -9.87 4.36
N ILE A 69 -6.97 -9.36 5.04
CA ILE A 69 -6.14 -10.14 5.95
C ILE A 69 -6.79 -10.21 7.32
N SER A 70 -7.15 -11.42 7.75
CA SER A 70 -7.79 -11.68 9.03
C SER A 70 -6.79 -12.14 10.09
N ASN A 71 -7.21 -12.11 11.37
CA ASN A 71 -6.42 -12.68 12.47
C ASN A 71 -6.13 -14.18 12.25
N ALA A 72 -7.08 -14.93 11.69
CA ALA A 72 -6.90 -16.36 11.42
C ALA A 72 -5.81 -16.63 10.37
N MET A 73 -5.67 -15.75 9.37
CA MET A 73 -4.67 -15.90 8.31
C MET A 73 -3.25 -15.66 8.80
N VAL A 74 -3.04 -14.79 9.80
CA VAL A 74 -1.72 -14.44 10.32
C VAL A 74 -1.33 -15.26 11.54
N THR A 75 -2.28 -15.94 12.19
CA THR A 75 -1.99 -16.83 13.32
C THR A 75 -1.15 -18.01 12.86
N GLY A 76 0.00 -18.21 13.49
CA GLY A 76 0.96 -19.26 13.13
C GLY A 76 1.83 -18.95 11.91
N GLN A 77 1.68 -17.79 11.30
CA GLN A 77 2.63 -17.28 10.31
C GLN A 77 3.96 -16.89 10.99
N PRO A 78 5.07 -16.88 10.25
CA PRO A 78 6.34 -16.42 10.79
C PRO A 78 6.25 -14.94 11.21
N THR A 79 7.05 -14.57 12.21
CA THR A 79 7.22 -13.17 12.61
C THR A 79 8.05 -12.40 11.60
N PHE A 80 8.05 -11.06 11.67
CA PHE A 80 8.94 -10.25 10.84
C PHE A 80 10.41 -10.61 11.03
N SER A 81 10.82 -10.94 12.26
CA SER A 81 12.20 -11.35 12.58
C SER A 81 12.60 -12.63 11.84
N ASP A 82 11.69 -13.58 11.71
CA ASP A 82 11.95 -14.85 11.02
C ASP A 82 12.11 -14.66 9.51
N GLN A 83 11.42 -13.65 8.96
CA GLN A 83 11.40 -13.38 7.53
C GLN A 83 12.41 -12.31 7.07
N LEU A 84 13.02 -11.60 8.00
CA LEU A 84 13.98 -10.55 7.69
C LEU A 84 15.15 -11.03 6.82
N PRO A 85 15.77 -12.23 7.05
CA PRO A 85 16.85 -12.71 6.18
C PRO A 85 16.41 -12.95 4.72
N ALA A 86 15.16 -13.40 4.50
CA ALA A 86 14.62 -13.60 3.15
C ALA A 86 14.35 -12.26 2.47
N ALA A 87 13.74 -11.31 3.17
CA ALA A 87 13.49 -9.96 2.66
C ALA A 87 14.79 -9.23 2.32
N MET A 88 15.81 -9.36 3.16
CA MET A 88 17.12 -8.73 2.93
C MET A 88 17.77 -9.16 1.62
N LYS A 89 17.63 -10.41 1.17
CA LYS A 89 18.17 -10.87 -0.12
C LYS A 89 17.65 -10.07 -1.31
N LEU A 90 16.42 -9.52 -1.21
CA LEU A 90 15.81 -8.72 -2.27
C LEU A 90 16.09 -7.22 -2.10
N LEU A 91 16.30 -6.76 -0.87
CA LEU A 91 16.52 -5.34 -0.55
C LEU A 91 17.99 -4.92 -0.65
N GLU A 92 18.90 -5.82 -0.32
CA GLU A 92 20.33 -5.50 -0.26
C GLU A 92 20.88 -5.13 -1.64
N GLY A 93 21.62 -4.01 -1.68
CA GLY A 93 22.22 -3.50 -2.92
C GLY A 93 21.22 -2.97 -3.95
N ALA A 94 19.96 -2.78 -3.59
CA ALA A 94 18.94 -2.22 -4.45
C ALA A 94 18.56 -0.79 -4.07
N ALA A 95 18.08 0.00 -5.03
CA ALA A 95 17.30 1.21 -4.74
C ALA A 95 15.90 0.79 -4.27
N ILE A 96 15.41 1.42 -3.22
CA ILE A 96 14.11 1.12 -2.62
C ILE A 96 13.05 2.04 -3.22
N ILE A 97 12.02 1.46 -3.80
CA ILE A 97 10.96 2.20 -4.47
C ILE A 97 9.61 1.79 -3.88
N GLY A 98 8.71 2.73 -3.72
CA GLY A 98 7.34 2.44 -3.30
C GLY A 98 6.37 3.57 -3.68
N HIS A 99 5.11 3.33 -3.42
CA HIS A 99 4.05 4.30 -3.60
C HIS A 99 3.68 4.94 -2.26
N ASN A 100 4.13 6.17 -2.00
CA ASN A 100 4.17 6.77 -0.67
C ASN A 100 5.12 5.99 0.28
N ILE A 101 6.29 5.65 -0.23
CA ILE A 101 7.27 4.75 0.41
C ILE A 101 7.67 5.15 1.84
N ARG A 102 7.48 6.41 2.23
CA ARG A 102 7.72 6.83 3.60
C ARG A 102 6.86 6.10 4.61
N PHE A 103 5.64 5.75 4.23
CA PHE A 103 4.75 4.94 5.05
C PHE A 103 5.39 3.59 5.35
N ASP A 104 5.79 2.85 4.33
CA ASP A 104 6.39 1.52 4.45
C ASP A 104 7.73 1.57 5.20
N LEU A 105 8.59 2.52 4.86
CA LEU A 105 9.86 2.73 5.56
C LEU A 105 9.68 3.03 7.05
N SER A 106 8.57 3.67 7.46
CA SER A 106 8.29 3.93 8.86
C SER A 106 8.03 2.64 9.64
N PHE A 107 7.30 1.70 9.04
CA PHE A 107 7.03 0.38 9.59
C PHE A 107 8.28 -0.50 9.54
N LEU A 108 8.94 -0.60 8.40
CA LEU A 108 10.17 -1.37 8.25
C LEU A 108 11.22 -0.94 9.26
N ARG A 109 11.43 0.37 9.45
CA ARG A 109 12.36 0.89 10.46
C ARG A 109 12.04 0.40 11.87
N LYS A 110 10.77 0.34 12.24
CA LYS A 110 10.35 -0.16 13.57
C LYS A 110 10.56 -1.66 13.67
N GLU A 111 10.25 -2.41 12.63
CA GLU A 111 10.47 -3.85 12.59
C GLU A 111 11.96 -4.20 12.64
N PHE A 112 12.80 -3.51 11.85
CA PHE A 112 14.27 -3.66 11.93
C PHE A 112 14.81 -3.41 13.34
N ARG A 113 14.35 -2.34 14.01
CA ARG A 113 14.74 -2.05 15.39
C ARG A 113 14.34 -3.15 16.37
N ARG A 114 13.17 -3.78 16.19
CA ARG A 114 12.77 -4.94 17.00
C ARG A 114 13.71 -6.13 16.78
N CYS A 115 14.24 -6.27 15.58
CA CYS A 115 15.29 -7.23 15.25
C CYS A 115 16.71 -6.78 15.67
N LYS A 116 16.84 -5.67 16.43
CA LYS A 116 18.11 -5.07 16.87
C LYS A 116 19.01 -4.63 15.73
N LEU A 117 18.42 -4.29 14.58
CA LEU A 117 19.12 -3.78 13.41
C LEU A 117 18.74 -2.32 13.14
N ASP A 118 19.67 -1.56 12.58
CA ASP A 118 19.39 -0.24 12.03
C ASP A 118 19.23 -0.36 10.51
N ILE A 119 18.09 0.12 10.00
CA ILE A 119 17.73 -0.01 8.57
C ILE A 119 18.71 0.76 7.67
N VAL A 120 19.27 1.90 8.14
CA VAL A 120 20.24 2.67 7.35
C VAL A 120 21.53 1.90 7.16
N SER A 121 22.04 1.30 8.24
CA SER A 121 23.22 0.46 8.20
C SER A 121 22.98 -0.82 7.39
N ALA A 122 21.81 -1.45 7.58
CA ALA A 122 21.45 -2.69 6.90
C ALA A 122 21.32 -2.52 5.38
N LEU A 123 20.72 -1.42 4.92
CA LEU A 123 20.50 -1.14 3.51
C LEU A 123 21.57 -0.21 2.90
N SER A 124 22.68 0.04 3.59
CA SER A 124 23.87 0.75 3.07
C SER A 124 23.54 2.06 2.34
N SER A 125 22.67 2.88 2.91
CA SER A 125 22.24 4.16 2.32
C SER A 125 21.60 4.02 0.93
N ALA A 126 20.81 2.98 0.72
CA ALA A 126 20.11 2.74 -0.54
C ALA A 126 19.37 4.00 -1.04
N PRO A 127 19.41 4.29 -2.35
CA PRO A 127 18.57 5.31 -2.96
C PRO A 127 17.09 5.01 -2.69
N VAL A 128 16.31 6.06 -2.45
CA VAL A 128 14.85 5.94 -2.23
C VAL A 128 14.12 6.76 -3.28
N LEU A 129 13.16 6.12 -3.97
CA LEU A 129 12.29 6.76 -4.95
C LEU A 129 10.82 6.56 -4.54
N ASP A 130 10.04 7.63 -4.68
CA ASP A 130 8.63 7.67 -4.30
C ASP A 130 7.75 8.02 -5.50
N THR A 131 6.97 7.07 -5.96
CA THR A 131 6.10 7.25 -7.13
C THR A 131 4.99 8.26 -6.90
N VAL A 132 4.55 8.50 -5.66
CA VAL A 132 3.59 9.58 -5.35
C VAL A 132 4.22 10.95 -5.59
N ARG A 133 5.48 11.15 -5.19
CA ARG A 133 6.17 12.42 -5.43
C ARG A 133 6.35 12.69 -6.91
N ILE A 134 6.70 11.66 -7.70
CA ILE A 134 6.80 11.76 -9.16
C ILE A 134 5.43 12.11 -9.74
N ALA A 135 4.37 11.38 -9.34
CA ALA A 135 3.02 11.62 -9.84
C ALA A 135 2.51 13.03 -9.52
N ARG A 136 2.74 13.54 -8.30
CA ARG A 136 2.37 14.90 -7.91
C ARG A 136 3.03 15.98 -8.78
N ARG A 137 4.26 15.77 -9.20
CA ARG A 137 4.97 16.71 -10.08
C ARG A 137 4.47 16.65 -11.51
N ARG A 138 4.09 15.47 -12.00
CA ARG A 138 3.63 15.26 -13.38
C ARG A 138 2.16 15.58 -13.59
N PHE A 139 1.31 15.20 -12.64
CA PHE A 139 -0.14 15.23 -12.78
C PHE A 139 -0.82 16.21 -11.82
N GLY A 140 -0.04 16.90 -11.00
CA GLY A 140 -0.56 17.76 -9.95
C GLY A 140 -0.94 16.99 -8.68
N ARG A 141 -1.45 17.74 -7.71
CA ARG A 141 -1.89 17.18 -6.43
C ARG A 141 -3.30 16.63 -6.56
N GLY A 142 -3.50 15.42 -6.04
CA GLY A 142 -4.79 14.75 -5.97
C GLY A 142 -4.99 13.63 -6.96
N GLY A 143 -5.67 12.58 -6.51
CA GLY A 143 -5.92 11.37 -7.31
C GLY A 143 -4.66 10.56 -7.58
N ASN A 144 -3.64 10.70 -6.74
CA ASN A 144 -2.37 9.99 -6.88
C ASN A 144 -2.30 8.70 -6.04
N ALA A 145 -3.36 8.31 -5.34
CA ALA A 145 -3.44 6.99 -4.73
C ALA A 145 -3.27 5.89 -5.80
N LEU A 146 -2.55 4.80 -5.49
CA LEU A 146 -2.13 3.78 -6.45
C LEU A 146 -3.31 3.22 -7.25
N GLN A 147 -4.41 2.92 -6.56
CA GLN A 147 -5.63 2.37 -7.14
C GLN A 147 -6.35 3.32 -8.13
N ARG A 148 -6.02 4.61 -8.12
CA ARG A 148 -6.53 5.61 -9.07
C ARG A 148 -5.50 5.96 -10.13
N LEU A 149 -4.22 6.02 -9.75
CA LEU A 149 -3.14 6.39 -10.64
C LEU A 149 -2.89 5.30 -11.69
N ALA A 150 -2.88 4.03 -11.29
CA ALA A 150 -2.62 2.91 -12.18
C ALA A 150 -3.61 2.86 -13.36
N PRO A 151 -4.96 2.90 -13.17
CA PRO A 151 -5.90 2.92 -14.28
C PRO A 151 -5.74 4.15 -15.19
N ARG A 152 -5.44 5.33 -14.63
CA ARG A 152 -5.16 6.54 -15.42
C ARG A 152 -3.96 6.40 -16.33
N LEU A 153 -3.03 5.52 -15.98
CA LEU A 153 -1.84 5.19 -16.80
C LEU A 153 -2.05 3.94 -17.68
N GLY A 154 -3.28 3.41 -17.74
CA GLY A 154 -3.61 2.21 -18.51
C GLY A 154 -3.14 0.90 -17.88
N ILE A 155 -2.87 0.90 -16.57
CA ILE A 155 -2.41 -0.26 -15.82
C ILE A 155 -3.60 -0.83 -15.03
N THR A 156 -3.90 -2.12 -15.22
CA THR A 156 -4.94 -2.81 -14.44
C THR A 156 -4.29 -3.52 -13.25
N PRO A 157 -4.56 -3.10 -12.00
CA PRO A 157 -4.08 -3.80 -10.81
C PRO A 157 -4.65 -5.23 -10.75
N THR A 158 -3.84 -6.21 -10.39
CA THR A 158 -4.28 -7.62 -10.28
C THR A 158 -5.06 -7.90 -9.01
N ALA A 159 -4.66 -7.29 -7.90
CA ALA A 159 -5.35 -7.34 -6.61
C ALA A 159 -5.00 -6.08 -5.82
N ALA A 160 -6.01 -5.35 -5.35
CA ALA A 160 -5.78 -4.18 -4.51
C ALA A 160 -5.61 -4.60 -3.04
N HIS A 161 -4.75 -3.89 -2.32
CA HIS A 161 -4.49 -4.12 -0.89
C HIS A 161 -3.93 -5.54 -0.60
N ARG A 162 -3.02 -5.99 -1.47
CA ARG A 162 -2.13 -7.12 -1.27
C ARG A 162 -0.72 -6.64 -1.60
N ALA A 163 0.18 -6.81 -0.64
CA ALA A 163 1.47 -6.14 -0.67
C ALA A 163 2.30 -6.42 -1.93
N LEU A 164 2.39 -7.67 -2.39
CA LEU A 164 3.12 -7.96 -3.63
C LEU A 164 2.42 -7.40 -4.88
N ALA A 165 1.10 -7.47 -4.95
CA ALA A 165 0.34 -6.95 -6.09
C ALA A 165 0.48 -5.42 -6.19
N ASP A 166 0.47 -4.72 -5.05
CA ASP A 166 0.66 -3.26 -5.00
C ASP A 166 2.12 -2.87 -5.28
N ALA A 167 3.11 -3.67 -4.84
CA ALA A 167 4.52 -3.49 -5.22
C ALA A 167 4.74 -3.67 -6.75
N LEU A 168 4.14 -4.68 -7.37
CA LEU A 168 4.19 -4.89 -8.82
C LEU A 168 3.46 -3.77 -9.59
N THR A 169 2.28 -3.38 -9.13
CA THR A 169 1.54 -2.25 -9.70
C THR A 169 2.37 -0.97 -9.63
N THR A 170 3.05 -0.75 -8.50
CA THR A 170 3.98 0.38 -8.32
C THR A 170 5.14 0.34 -9.31
N ALA A 171 5.68 -0.84 -9.61
CA ALA A 171 6.74 -1.00 -10.61
C ALA A 171 6.27 -0.59 -12.01
N TYR A 172 5.09 -1.04 -12.43
CA TYR A 172 4.52 -0.66 -13.73
C TYR A 172 4.16 0.83 -13.81
N VAL A 173 3.62 1.40 -12.71
CA VAL A 173 3.36 2.85 -12.60
C VAL A 173 4.67 3.64 -12.71
N PHE A 174 5.72 3.18 -12.03
CA PHE A 174 7.05 3.79 -12.11
C PHE A 174 7.61 3.73 -13.53
N GLU A 175 7.62 2.57 -14.16
CA GLU A 175 8.05 2.38 -15.55
C GLU A 175 7.31 3.33 -16.48
N LYS A 176 5.97 3.37 -16.39
CA LYS A 176 5.14 4.23 -17.23
C LYS A 176 5.44 5.72 -17.04
N MET A 177 5.69 6.12 -15.80
CA MET A 177 6.11 7.50 -15.53
C MET A 177 7.52 7.80 -16.03
N MET A 178 8.44 6.85 -16.02
CA MET A 178 9.80 7.04 -16.52
C MET A 178 9.90 7.05 -18.04
N GLU A 179 8.93 6.48 -18.78
CA GLU A 179 8.91 6.52 -20.26
C GLU A 179 9.11 7.93 -20.83
N ALA A 180 8.50 8.94 -20.20
CA ALA A 180 8.62 10.34 -20.62
C ALA A 180 10.02 10.94 -20.38
N ALA A 181 10.86 10.31 -19.55
CA ALA A 181 12.25 10.70 -19.38
C ALA A 181 13.16 9.93 -20.36
N LYS A 182 13.53 8.72 -20.05
CA LYS A 182 14.31 7.81 -20.94
C LYS A 182 14.00 6.35 -20.58
N GLY A 183 12.87 6.07 -19.96
CA GLY A 183 12.53 4.76 -19.43
C GLY A 183 13.58 4.25 -18.43
N TRP A 184 13.96 2.99 -18.55
CA TRP A 184 14.99 2.38 -17.73
C TRP A 184 16.41 2.94 -17.94
N ASN A 185 16.63 3.73 -19.00
CA ASN A 185 17.90 4.43 -19.23
C ASN A 185 17.94 5.81 -18.55
N THR A 186 16.92 6.20 -17.82
CA THR A 186 16.94 7.39 -16.96
C THR A 186 18.03 7.21 -15.91
N CYS A 187 18.91 8.19 -15.74
CA CYS A 187 19.91 8.11 -14.67
C CYS A 187 19.31 8.40 -13.29
N LEU A 188 19.97 7.94 -12.24
CA LEU A 188 19.49 8.10 -10.87
C LEU A 188 19.29 9.58 -10.50
N CYS A 189 20.17 10.49 -10.98
CA CYS A 189 20.00 11.94 -10.74
C CYS A 189 18.73 12.47 -11.40
N ASP A 190 18.41 12.06 -12.64
CA ASP A 190 17.17 12.48 -13.32
C ASP A 190 15.95 11.93 -12.60
N ALA A 191 15.97 10.66 -12.15
CA ALA A 191 14.90 10.08 -11.33
C ALA A 191 14.69 10.87 -10.02
N TYR A 192 15.75 11.32 -9.38
CA TYR A 192 15.65 12.22 -8.23
C TYR A 192 15.04 13.58 -8.60
N MET A 193 15.39 14.14 -9.75
CA MET A 193 14.78 15.38 -10.22
C MET A 193 13.29 15.20 -10.48
N GLU A 194 12.87 14.07 -11.07
CA GLU A 194 11.46 13.75 -11.28
C GLU A 194 10.65 13.70 -9.98
N GLN A 195 11.23 13.21 -8.87
CA GLN A 195 10.55 13.21 -7.57
C GLN A 195 10.76 14.48 -6.73
N GLY A 196 11.51 15.48 -7.24
CA GLY A 196 11.79 16.74 -6.53
C GLY A 196 12.92 16.67 -5.51
N GLY A 197 13.95 15.90 -5.81
CA GLY A 197 15.19 15.76 -5.05
C GLY A 197 15.36 14.40 -4.35
N PRO A 198 16.57 14.10 -3.86
CA PRO A 198 16.88 12.83 -3.21
C PRO A 198 16.07 12.60 -1.93
N MET A 199 15.79 11.34 -1.65
CA MET A 199 15.20 10.88 -0.39
C MET A 199 16.16 9.89 0.27
N GLY A 200 16.24 9.95 1.60
CA GLY A 200 16.92 8.93 2.40
C GLY A 200 15.93 7.94 3.02
N LEU A 201 16.45 6.85 3.57
CA LEU A 201 15.69 5.84 4.32
C LEU A 201 15.04 6.40 5.60
N LEU A 202 15.56 7.52 6.12
CA LEU A 202 14.96 8.24 7.24
C LEU A 202 14.31 9.53 6.76
N PRO A 203 13.24 9.98 7.43
CA PRO A 203 12.68 11.30 7.13
C PRO A 203 13.68 12.39 7.45
N ALA A 204 13.75 13.42 6.60
CA ALA A 204 14.59 14.61 6.82
C ALA A 204 14.17 15.37 8.10
N ASN A 205 12.86 15.32 8.41
CA ASN A 205 12.31 15.88 9.62
C ASN A 205 11.72 14.77 10.51
N PRO A 206 12.34 14.47 11.68
CA PRO A 206 11.82 13.45 12.60
C PRO A 206 10.41 13.74 13.14
N ARG A 207 9.95 15.00 13.02
CA ARG A 207 8.60 15.41 13.42
C ARG A 207 7.57 15.33 12.29
N GLU A 208 8.00 14.97 11.09
CA GLU A 208 7.10 14.76 9.96
C GLU A 208 6.13 13.63 10.29
N SER A 209 4.87 14.00 10.43
CA SER A 209 3.81 13.04 10.68
C SER A 209 3.46 12.38 9.38
N LEU A 210 3.54 11.07 9.36
CA LEU A 210 3.10 10.29 8.21
C LEU A 210 1.58 10.16 8.31
N LEU A 211 0.89 10.81 7.40
CA LEU A 211 -0.55 10.71 7.25
C LEU A 211 -0.87 9.71 6.15
N PRO A 212 -2.00 9.00 6.23
CA PRO A 212 -2.53 8.32 5.06
C PRO A 212 -2.63 9.28 3.88
N LEU A 213 -2.27 8.81 2.68
CA LEU A 213 -2.20 9.65 1.48
C LEU A 213 -3.53 10.36 1.20
N GLU A 214 -4.64 9.65 1.36
CA GLU A 214 -6.00 10.18 1.17
C GLU A 214 -6.31 11.33 2.13
N LEU A 215 -5.82 11.24 3.37
CA LEU A 215 -6.02 12.31 4.36
C LEU A 215 -5.14 13.51 4.05
N GLU A 216 -3.89 13.27 3.65
CA GLU A 216 -2.98 14.34 3.24
C GLU A 216 -3.53 15.11 2.03
N GLU A 217 -3.96 14.39 0.99
CA GLU A 217 -4.60 14.98 -0.19
C GLU A 217 -5.89 15.74 0.16
N ALA A 218 -6.72 15.18 1.05
CA ALA A 218 -7.96 15.81 1.46
C ALA A 218 -7.74 17.10 2.25
N LEU A 219 -6.74 17.14 3.12
CA LEU A 219 -6.34 18.35 3.85
C LEU A 219 -5.81 19.44 2.90
N GLU A 220 -4.98 19.06 1.94
CA GLU A 220 -4.41 19.99 0.97
C GLU A 220 -5.47 20.57 0.02
N GLN A 221 -6.37 19.73 -0.49
CA GLN A 221 -7.38 20.12 -1.47
C GLN A 221 -8.69 20.63 -0.83
N ARG A 222 -8.80 20.55 0.50
CA ARG A 222 -10.01 20.89 1.25
C ARG A 222 -11.24 20.16 0.71
N CYS A 223 -11.10 18.88 0.39
CA CYS A 223 -12.17 18.06 -0.14
C CYS A 223 -12.70 17.08 0.91
N PRO A 224 -13.99 16.73 0.86
CA PRO A 224 -14.58 15.77 1.78
C PRO A 224 -14.04 14.36 1.53
N VAL A 225 -14.06 13.57 2.60
CA VAL A 225 -13.73 12.14 2.57
C VAL A 225 -14.77 11.34 3.31
N ILE A 226 -14.91 10.09 2.90
CA ILE A 226 -15.61 9.07 3.69
C ILE A 226 -14.58 8.41 4.60
N MET A 227 -14.85 8.47 5.89
CA MET A 227 -14.00 7.90 6.92
C MET A 227 -14.73 6.79 7.66
N GLU A 228 -14.13 5.61 7.72
CA GLU A 228 -14.53 4.56 8.65
C GLU A 228 -13.75 4.71 9.95
N TYR A 229 -14.48 4.78 11.05
CA TYR A 229 -13.94 5.12 12.36
C TYR A 229 -14.42 4.17 13.45
N LEU A 230 -13.51 3.73 14.31
CA LEU A 230 -13.82 2.97 15.51
C LEU A 230 -14.02 3.92 16.69
N ASP A 231 -15.19 3.89 17.30
CA ASP A 231 -15.45 4.63 18.53
C ASP A 231 -14.71 4.03 19.76
N SER A 232 -14.88 4.62 20.94
CA SER A 232 -14.26 4.12 22.16
C SER A 232 -14.76 2.73 22.59
N ARG A 233 -15.91 2.31 22.09
CA ARG A 233 -16.54 1.00 22.34
C ARG A 233 -16.25 -0.01 21.24
N GLN A 234 -15.34 0.31 20.29
CA GLN A 234 -15.01 -0.49 19.13
C GLN A 234 -16.15 -0.63 18.10
N ASN A 235 -17.20 0.20 18.18
CA ASN A 235 -18.23 0.22 17.17
C ASN A 235 -17.72 0.93 15.93
N ARG A 236 -17.93 0.31 14.76
CA ARG A 236 -17.56 0.84 13.46
C ARG A 236 -18.63 1.81 12.97
N THR A 237 -18.21 3.00 12.54
CA THR A 237 -19.09 4.01 11.96
C THR A 237 -18.47 4.55 10.68
N GLN A 238 -19.28 4.71 9.66
CA GLN A 238 -18.89 5.41 8.44
C GLN A 238 -19.35 6.87 8.53
N ARG A 239 -18.47 7.79 8.16
CA ARG A 239 -18.72 9.23 8.29
C ARG A 239 -18.19 9.98 7.08
N LYS A 240 -19.02 10.84 6.49
CA LYS A 240 -18.54 11.92 5.63
C LYS A 240 -17.98 13.02 6.52
N ILE A 241 -16.75 13.43 6.27
CA ILE A 241 -16.09 14.50 7.00
C ILE A 241 -15.36 15.46 6.05
N ASP A 242 -15.26 16.73 6.44
CA ASP A 242 -14.38 17.71 5.82
C ASP A 242 -13.16 17.88 6.72
N PRO A 243 -12.00 17.34 6.36
CA PRO A 243 -10.77 17.46 7.13
C PRO A 243 -10.34 18.93 7.22
N LEU A 244 -10.01 19.42 8.41
CA LEU A 244 -9.58 20.80 8.62
C LEU A 244 -8.10 20.91 8.92
N HIS A 245 -7.61 20.20 9.93
CA HIS A 245 -6.20 20.16 10.31
C HIS A 245 -5.90 19.02 11.27
N ILE A 246 -4.62 18.73 11.45
CA ILE A 246 -4.10 17.75 12.40
C ILE A 246 -3.54 18.47 13.62
N LEU A 247 -3.88 17.97 14.80
CA LEU A 247 -3.31 18.38 16.08
C LEU A 247 -2.47 17.23 16.66
N ARG A 248 -1.37 17.57 17.30
CA ARG A 248 -0.65 16.62 18.15
C ARG A 248 -0.91 16.95 19.62
N ARG A 249 -1.52 16.02 20.36
CA ARG A 249 -1.81 16.18 21.78
C ARG A 249 -1.32 14.95 22.54
N LYS A 250 -0.45 15.16 23.55
CA LYS A 250 0.15 14.08 24.36
C LYS A 250 0.73 12.92 23.54
N GLY A 251 1.36 13.23 22.40
CA GLY A 251 1.95 12.24 21.49
C GLY A 251 0.98 11.62 20.48
N GLU A 252 -0.33 11.80 20.64
CA GLU A 252 -1.35 11.32 19.72
C GLU A 252 -1.62 12.32 18.59
N LEU A 253 -1.90 11.81 17.42
CA LEU A 253 -2.38 12.60 16.27
C LEU A 253 -3.91 12.61 16.27
N ILE A 254 -4.47 13.80 16.21
CA ILE A 254 -5.90 14.05 16.26
C ILE A 254 -6.30 14.82 15.01
N LEU A 255 -7.17 14.25 14.20
CA LEU A 255 -7.82 14.93 13.09
C LEU A 255 -8.95 15.79 13.62
N VAL A 256 -8.93 17.06 13.27
CA VAL A 256 -10.07 17.97 13.45
C VAL A 256 -10.80 18.08 12.12
N ALA A 257 -12.10 17.80 12.12
CA ALA A 257 -12.91 17.80 10.91
C ALA A 257 -14.34 18.23 11.21
N HIS A 258 -15.04 18.81 10.22
CA HIS A 258 -16.48 18.92 10.24
C HIS A 258 -17.10 17.55 9.92
N CYS A 259 -17.98 17.06 10.78
CA CYS A 259 -18.62 15.73 10.63
C CYS A 259 -20.06 15.91 10.16
N HIS A 260 -20.36 15.54 8.92
CA HIS A 260 -21.72 15.68 8.35
C HIS A 260 -22.77 14.84 9.09
N LEU A 261 -22.40 13.67 9.65
CA LEU A 261 -23.33 12.83 10.43
C LEU A 261 -23.85 13.52 11.70
N ARG A 262 -23.07 14.43 12.28
CA ARG A 262 -23.42 15.15 13.51
C ARG A 262 -23.61 16.65 13.27
N ASN A 263 -23.35 17.09 12.06
CA ASN A 263 -23.36 18.48 11.61
C ASN A 263 -22.59 19.43 12.56
N ASP A 264 -21.42 18.97 13.01
CA ASP A 264 -20.61 19.68 13.98
C ASP A 264 -19.11 19.41 13.78
N ARG A 265 -18.27 20.30 14.31
CA ARG A 265 -16.82 20.13 14.36
C ARG A 265 -16.45 19.11 15.40
N ARG A 266 -15.70 18.07 14.98
CA ARG A 266 -15.30 16.97 15.81
C ARG A 266 -13.83 16.65 15.71
N THR A 267 -13.35 15.95 16.74
CA THR A 267 -11.98 15.43 16.80
C THR A 267 -11.99 13.91 16.70
N PHE A 268 -11.06 13.39 15.89
CA PHE A 268 -10.91 11.96 15.64
C PHE A 268 -9.44 11.57 15.87
N ARG A 269 -9.19 10.52 16.66
CA ARG A 269 -7.85 9.98 16.82
C ARG A 269 -7.46 9.24 15.54
N LEU A 270 -6.29 9.54 14.96
CA LEU A 270 -5.85 8.89 13.72
C LEU A 270 -5.72 7.37 13.89
N GLU A 271 -5.30 6.89 15.05
CA GLU A 271 -5.18 5.47 15.38
C GLU A 271 -6.48 4.66 15.30
N ARG A 272 -7.64 5.36 15.29
CA ARG A 272 -8.98 4.76 15.21
C ARG A 272 -9.60 4.89 13.84
N ILE A 273 -8.93 5.54 12.91
CA ILE A 273 -9.33 5.59 11.50
C ILE A 273 -8.93 4.26 10.88
N VAL A 274 -9.93 3.57 10.38
CA VAL A 274 -9.79 2.26 9.76
C VAL A 274 -9.47 2.40 8.29
N ARG A 275 -10.28 3.21 7.62
CA ARG A 275 -10.21 3.47 6.19
C ARG A 275 -10.58 4.91 5.91
N MET A 276 -10.02 5.47 4.87
CA MET A 276 -10.40 6.76 4.33
C MET A 276 -10.44 6.67 2.81
N THR A 277 -11.51 7.18 2.21
CA THR A 277 -11.67 7.27 0.76
C THR A 277 -12.16 8.66 0.40
N ARG A 278 -11.73 9.17 -0.74
CA ARG A 278 -12.22 10.46 -1.23
C ARG A 278 -13.72 10.36 -1.49
N TYR A 279 -14.47 11.39 -1.07
CA TYR A 279 -15.88 11.50 -1.41
C TYR A 279 -16.02 11.95 -2.85
N GLU A 280 -16.66 11.13 -3.69
CA GLU A 280 -17.01 11.44 -5.07
C GLU A 280 -18.54 11.47 -5.19
N GLU A 281 -19.07 12.59 -5.62
CA GLU A 281 -20.51 12.79 -5.71
C GLU A 281 -21.18 11.88 -6.77
N GLN A 282 -20.40 11.35 -7.70
CA GLN A 282 -20.87 10.46 -8.78
C GLN A 282 -21.12 9.02 -8.34
N SER A 283 -20.40 8.51 -7.36
CA SER A 283 -20.56 7.12 -6.89
C SER A 283 -21.88 6.86 -6.13
N LEU A 284 -22.58 7.91 -5.68
CA LEU A 284 -23.89 7.76 -5.03
C LEU A 284 -25.05 7.73 -6.05
N ARG A 285 -24.86 8.25 -7.26
CA ARG A 285 -25.89 8.17 -8.31
C ARG A 285 -25.94 6.79 -8.93
N GLU A 286 -24.79 6.11 -9.06
CA GLU A 286 -24.74 4.72 -9.55
C GLU A 286 -25.27 3.73 -8.50
N ALA A 287 -24.93 3.89 -7.21
CA ALA A 287 -25.49 3.06 -6.15
C ALA A 287 -27.00 3.27 -5.92
N ALA A 288 -27.51 4.49 -6.13
CA ALA A 288 -28.94 4.77 -6.04
C ALA A 288 -29.74 4.27 -7.26
N SER A 289 -29.10 4.19 -8.45
CA SER A 289 -29.73 3.63 -9.65
C SER A 289 -29.83 2.11 -9.59
N ASP A 290 -28.91 1.45 -8.90
CA ASP A 290 -28.94 -0.02 -8.72
C ASP A 290 -29.96 -0.46 -7.66
N GLU A 291 -30.30 0.39 -6.67
CA GLU A 291 -31.39 0.12 -5.71
C GLU A 291 -32.79 0.39 -6.28
N GLU A 292 -32.94 1.35 -7.20
CA GLU A 292 -34.22 1.62 -7.84
C GLU A 292 -34.63 0.58 -8.90
N VAL A 293 -33.67 -0.10 -9.52
CA VAL A 293 -33.92 -1.19 -10.49
C VAL A 293 -34.32 -2.51 -9.82
N ALA A 294 -34.04 -2.67 -8.50
CA ALA A 294 -34.36 -3.87 -7.76
C ALA A 294 -35.80 -3.92 -7.18
N SER A 295 -36.59 -2.83 -7.31
CA SER A 295 -37.90 -2.72 -6.68
C SER A 295 -39.13 -2.82 -7.61
N GLU A 296 -38.97 -3.03 -8.91
CA GLU A 296 -40.11 -3.22 -9.83
C GLU A 296 -39.94 -4.50 -10.67
N THR A 297 -40.47 -5.60 -10.18
CA THR A 297 -41.07 -6.64 -11.02
C THR A 297 -42.12 -7.45 -10.24
N PRO A 298 -43.38 -7.51 -10.69
CA PRO A 298 -44.37 -8.41 -10.13
C PRO A 298 -44.15 -9.84 -10.66
N VAL A 299 -44.35 -10.77 -9.75
CA VAL A 299 -44.31 -12.20 -9.98
C VAL A 299 -45.41 -12.60 -10.99
N GLU A 300 -45.02 -13.24 -12.08
CA GLU A 300 -45.87 -14.19 -12.81
C GLU A 300 -45.20 -15.56 -12.89
N MET A 301 -45.92 -16.50 -12.26
CA MET A 301 -45.62 -17.95 -12.31
C MET A 301 -46.00 -18.50 -13.69
N SER A 302 -45.11 -19.20 -14.37
CA SER A 302 -45.46 -20.49 -14.99
C SER A 302 -44.28 -21.19 -15.67
N LYS A 303 -44.22 -22.50 -15.36
CA LYS A 303 -43.81 -23.68 -16.12
C LYS A 303 -42.32 -24.08 -16.15
N GLU A 304 -42.16 -25.22 -15.52
CA GLU A 304 -41.05 -26.18 -15.54
C GLU A 304 -40.58 -26.52 -16.95
N VAL A 305 -39.27 -26.57 -17.17
CA VAL A 305 -38.59 -27.34 -18.22
C VAL A 305 -37.30 -27.96 -17.62
N PRO A 306 -36.93 -29.17 -17.95
CA PRO A 306 -36.10 -30.03 -17.11
C PRO A 306 -34.59 -29.84 -17.28
N PHE A 307 -33.94 -30.12 -16.21
CA PHE A 307 -32.48 -30.21 -15.98
C PHE A 307 -31.79 -31.20 -16.93
N GLN A 308 -30.79 -30.77 -17.69
CA GLN A 308 -29.80 -31.65 -18.32
C GLN A 308 -28.38 -31.15 -18.08
N THR A 309 -27.68 -31.93 -17.28
CA THR A 309 -26.30 -32.44 -17.32
C THR A 309 -25.10 -31.51 -17.46
N ALA A 310 -24.27 -31.57 -16.41
CA ALA A 310 -22.82 -31.58 -16.29
C ALA A 310 -22.00 -30.34 -16.79
N PRO A 311 -21.17 -29.76 -15.90
CA PRO A 311 -20.17 -28.79 -16.27
C PRO A 311 -18.93 -29.46 -16.91
N PRO A 312 -18.20 -28.75 -17.80
CA PRO A 312 -16.96 -29.24 -18.38
C PRO A 312 -15.82 -29.26 -17.35
N GLU A 313 -15.01 -30.28 -17.44
CA GLU A 313 -13.79 -30.46 -16.65
C GLU A 313 -12.82 -29.31 -16.84
N VAL A 314 -12.33 -28.75 -15.72
CA VAL A 314 -11.24 -27.79 -15.68
C VAL A 314 -9.93 -28.58 -15.62
N PRO A 315 -8.94 -28.33 -16.48
CA PRO A 315 -7.65 -29.00 -16.39
C PRO A 315 -6.90 -28.52 -15.14
N GLU A 316 -6.33 -29.47 -14.41
CA GLU A 316 -5.49 -29.25 -13.23
C GLU A 316 -4.36 -28.28 -13.52
N SER A 317 -4.36 -27.15 -12.85
CA SER A 317 -3.25 -26.19 -12.89
C SER A 317 -2.09 -26.72 -12.07
N THR A 318 -0.96 -26.80 -12.73
CA THR A 318 0.37 -27.14 -12.22
C THR A 318 0.72 -26.28 -11.01
N VAL A 319 0.72 -26.89 -9.83
CA VAL A 319 1.28 -26.28 -8.62
C VAL A 319 2.80 -26.21 -8.81
N VAL A 320 3.33 -25.01 -8.95
CA VAL A 320 4.78 -24.79 -8.93
C VAL A 320 5.25 -24.91 -7.48
N GLN A 321 5.88 -26.06 -7.18
CA GLN A 321 6.55 -26.26 -5.90
C GLN A 321 7.74 -25.28 -5.75
N PRO A 322 8.06 -24.81 -4.53
CA PRO A 322 9.23 -24.01 -4.29
C PRO A 322 10.49 -24.83 -4.61
N MET A 323 11.34 -24.29 -5.47
CA MET A 323 12.63 -24.91 -5.77
C MET A 323 13.50 -24.94 -4.51
N LEU A 324 13.69 -26.13 -3.95
CA LEU A 324 14.74 -26.45 -2.98
C LEU A 324 16.08 -26.39 -3.71
N PHE A 325 16.93 -25.45 -3.34
CA PHE A 325 18.33 -25.43 -3.81
C PHE A 325 19.11 -26.53 -3.10
N PRO A 326 20.00 -27.26 -3.82
CA PRO A 326 20.83 -28.29 -3.21
C PRO A 326 21.83 -27.66 -2.25
N THR A 327 21.89 -28.20 -1.06
CA THR A 327 23.00 -28.03 -0.10
C THR A 327 24.29 -28.58 -0.73
N THR A 328 25.26 -27.71 -0.93
CA THR A 328 26.64 -28.16 -1.28
C THR A 328 27.30 -28.59 0.00
N GLU A 329 27.42 -29.92 0.20
CA GLU A 329 28.41 -30.51 1.08
C GLU A 329 29.73 -30.66 0.31
N GLN A 330 30.80 -30.18 0.94
CA GLN A 330 32.20 -30.64 0.98
C GLN A 330 32.91 -31.02 -0.35
N VAL A 331 33.94 -30.33 -0.71
CA VAL A 331 35.35 -30.73 -0.55
C VAL A 331 36.23 -29.48 -0.40
#